data_d91d116963545a79c3f1cf6a7a2b508b
#
_entry.id   d91d116963545a79c3f1cf6a7a2b508b
#
_cell.length_a   1.000
_cell.length_b   1.000
_cell.length_c   1.000
_cell.angle_alpha   90.00
_cell.angle_beta   90.00
_cell.angle_gamma   90.00
#
_symmetry.space_group_name_H-M   'P 1'
#
loop_
_entity.id
_entity.type
_entity.pdbx_description
1 polymer ?
#
loop_
_entity_poly.entity_id
_entity_poly.type
_entity_poly.pdbx_seq_one_letter_code
_entity_poly.pdbx_strand_id
1 'polypeptide(L)'
;NEGYWGATWHYSLVLMPIMFGAVIDGAARLRGSASTFWRRCGDVAPAVVLAVAVTLAPNLPMSNLIGPPFWDSDPERTASARTAVELVGRGNVVESDVGLMNHLVAGNELYYVGSEENPVPDFIIIDQNRGGWNMEIRLADYAPQIHPDTEWRVIHDEAGIQVAQRV
;
A
#
# COMPACT_ATOMS: atom_id res chain seq x y z
N ASN A 1 -8.47 -9.78 13.88
CA ASN A 1 -7.42 -8.78 13.63
C ASN A 1 -8.09 -7.42 13.51
N GLU A 2 -7.77 -6.50 14.43
CA GLU A 2 -8.38 -5.15 14.49
C GLU A 2 -8.15 -4.34 13.20
N GLY A 3 -7.07 -4.62 12.46
CA GLY A 3 -6.78 -3.98 11.18
C GLY A 3 -7.87 -4.15 10.11
N TYR A 4 -8.69 -5.20 10.18
CA TYR A 4 -9.77 -5.43 9.21
C TYR A 4 -11.00 -4.51 9.41
N TRP A 5 -11.15 -3.90 10.60
CA TRP A 5 -12.34 -3.12 10.98
C TRP A 5 -12.04 -1.61 11.05
N GLY A 6 -10.79 -1.22 10.92
CA GLY A 6 -10.37 0.18 11.01
C GLY A 6 -10.58 0.97 9.70
N ALA A 7 -10.70 2.29 9.83
CA ALA A 7 -10.75 3.22 8.69
C ALA A 7 -9.38 3.43 8.02
N THR A 8 -8.30 2.92 8.62
CA THR A 8 -6.91 3.09 8.17
C THR A 8 -6.50 2.16 7.05
N TRP A 9 -7.25 1.07 6.83
CA TRP A 9 -6.93 0.08 5.82
C TRP A 9 -8.00 0.01 4.72
N HIS A 10 -7.57 -0.29 3.51
CA HIS A 10 -8.42 -0.35 2.31
C HIS A 10 -9.39 -1.54 2.25
N TYR A 11 -9.40 -2.43 3.25
CA TYR A 11 -10.24 -3.63 3.24
C TYR A 11 -11.75 -3.33 3.16
N SER A 12 -12.20 -2.18 3.69
CA SER A 12 -13.58 -1.73 3.60
C SER A 12 -13.96 -1.16 2.22
N LEU A 13 -12.97 -0.97 1.32
CA LEU A 13 -13.20 -0.38 -0.01
C LEU A 13 -14.17 -1.22 -0.86
N VAL A 14 -14.15 -2.55 -0.69
CA VAL A 14 -15.05 -3.48 -1.39
C VAL A 14 -16.52 -3.24 -1.04
N LEU A 15 -16.80 -2.71 0.16
CA LEU A 15 -18.17 -2.40 0.61
C LEU A 15 -18.71 -1.11 -0.02
N MET A 16 -17.86 -0.21 -0.49
CA MET A 16 -18.27 1.09 -1.03
C MET A 16 -19.25 0.99 -2.20
N PRO A 17 -18.99 0.22 -3.28
CA PRO A 17 -19.94 0.10 -4.38
C PRO A 17 -21.27 -0.51 -3.94
N ILE A 18 -21.26 -1.45 -2.99
CA ILE A 18 -22.48 -2.06 -2.44
C ILE A 18 -23.29 -1.01 -1.68
N MET A 19 -22.66 -0.22 -0.83
CA MET A 19 -23.31 0.85 -0.07
C MET A 19 -23.87 1.93 -1.01
N PHE A 20 -23.10 2.36 -2.02
CA PHE A 20 -23.58 3.31 -3.01
C PHE A 20 -24.77 2.78 -3.80
N GLY A 21 -24.74 1.52 -4.23
CA GLY A 21 -25.86 0.85 -4.89
C GLY A 21 -27.11 0.83 -4.00
N ALA A 22 -26.95 0.49 -2.71
CA ALA A 22 -28.05 0.47 -1.75
C ALA A 22 -28.64 1.87 -1.51
N VAL A 23 -27.81 2.92 -1.47
CA VAL A 23 -28.29 4.31 -1.33
C VAL A 23 -29.09 4.74 -2.56
N ILE A 24 -28.61 4.42 -3.77
CA ILE A 24 -29.30 4.77 -5.03
C ILE A 24 -30.65 4.04 -5.10
N ASP A 25 -30.69 2.73 -4.88
CA ASP A 25 -31.91 1.93 -4.91
C ASP A 25 -32.88 2.38 -3.81
N GLY A 26 -32.38 2.62 -2.59
CA GLY A 26 -33.18 3.13 -1.48
C GLY A 26 -33.84 4.50 -1.80
N ALA A 27 -33.06 5.44 -2.34
CA ALA A 27 -33.59 6.75 -2.74
C ALA A 27 -34.65 6.63 -3.84
N ALA A 28 -34.44 5.74 -4.83
CA ALA A 28 -35.44 5.49 -5.89
C ALA A 28 -36.74 4.92 -5.33
N ARG A 29 -36.68 3.94 -4.44
CA ARG A 29 -37.85 3.35 -3.78
C ARG A 29 -38.60 4.37 -2.93
N LEU A 30 -37.88 5.20 -2.17
CA LEU A 30 -38.48 6.25 -1.35
C LEU A 30 -39.27 7.27 -2.20
N ARG A 31 -38.71 7.67 -3.36
CA ARG A 31 -39.41 8.56 -4.32
C ARG A 31 -40.71 7.97 -4.84
N GLY A 32 -40.79 6.65 -5.00
CA GLY A 32 -42.02 5.93 -5.41
C GLY A 32 -43.02 5.73 -4.28
N SER A 33 -42.73 6.16 -3.04
CA SER A 33 -43.61 5.94 -1.88
C SER A 33 -44.91 6.73 -1.97
N ALA A 34 -46.03 6.13 -1.51
CA ALA A 34 -47.32 6.81 -1.34
C ALA A 34 -47.27 7.89 -0.25
N SER A 35 -46.37 7.76 0.72
CA SER A 35 -46.17 8.73 1.80
C SER A 35 -45.40 9.94 1.32
N THR A 36 -45.97 11.14 1.52
CA THR A 36 -45.29 12.41 1.20
C THR A 36 -43.97 12.61 1.96
N PHE A 37 -43.92 12.13 3.19
CA PHE A 37 -42.69 12.18 4.00
C PHE A 37 -41.56 11.38 3.36
N TRP A 38 -41.80 10.11 3.05
CA TRP A 38 -40.79 9.24 2.46
C TRP A 38 -40.38 9.68 1.06
N ARG A 39 -41.30 10.21 0.26
CA ARG A 39 -40.97 10.80 -1.04
C ARG A 39 -39.98 11.95 -0.92
N ARG A 40 -40.23 12.88 0.03
CA ARG A 40 -39.32 13.99 0.30
C ARG A 40 -37.95 13.51 0.78
N CYS A 41 -37.91 12.47 1.62
CA CYS A 41 -36.63 11.85 2.01
C CYS A 41 -35.84 11.33 0.77
N GLY A 42 -36.51 10.67 -0.15
CA GLY A 42 -35.91 10.20 -1.39
C GLY A 42 -35.42 11.34 -2.29
N ASP A 43 -36.13 12.47 -2.33
CA ASP A 43 -35.72 13.63 -3.12
C ASP A 43 -34.51 14.34 -2.56
N VAL A 44 -34.35 14.41 -1.24
CA VAL A 44 -33.22 15.08 -0.60
C VAL A 44 -32.02 14.14 -0.35
N ALA A 45 -32.20 12.83 -0.47
CA ALA A 45 -31.13 11.85 -0.19
C ALA A 45 -29.83 12.13 -0.94
N PRO A 46 -29.82 12.46 -2.25
CA PRO A 46 -28.58 12.78 -2.96
C PRO A 46 -27.87 14.02 -2.39
N ALA A 47 -28.62 15.04 -1.99
CA ALA A 47 -28.06 16.24 -1.39
C ALA A 47 -27.43 15.97 -0.02
N VAL A 48 -28.10 15.09 0.79
CA VAL A 48 -27.55 14.66 2.09
C VAL A 48 -26.24 13.87 1.89
N VAL A 49 -26.20 12.93 0.95
CA VAL A 49 -25.00 12.15 0.66
C VAL A 49 -23.87 13.06 0.20
N LEU A 50 -24.15 14.03 -0.68
CA LEU A 50 -23.17 15.01 -1.13
C LEU A 50 -22.67 15.86 0.04
N ALA A 51 -23.55 16.35 0.90
CA ALA A 51 -23.17 17.14 2.06
C ALA A 51 -22.24 16.36 3.01
N VAL A 52 -22.56 15.09 3.28
CA VAL A 52 -21.71 14.19 4.08
C VAL A 52 -20.35 13.99 3.41
N ALA A 53 -20.33 13.72 2.10
CA ALA A 53 -19.08 13.52 1.36
C ALA A 53 -18.18 14.77 1.41
N VAL A 54 -18.75 15.97 1.21
CA VAL A 54 -18.02 17.24 1.28
C VAL A 54 -17.49 17.50 2.70
N THR A 55 -18.31 17.18 3.73
CA THR A 55 -17.88 17.36 5.12
C THR A 55 -16.75 16.42 5.50
N LEU A 56 -16.74 15.20 4.96
CA LEU A 56 -15.70 14.21 5.24
C LEU A 56 -14.45 14.38 4.35
N ALA A 57 -14.57 15.07 3.22
CA ALA A 57 -13.47 15.24 2.27
C ALA A 57 -12.15 15.77 2.89
N PRO A 58 -12.16 16.73 3.85
CA PRO A 58 -10.93 17.16 4.52
C PRO A 58 -10.24 16.09 5.35
N ASN A 59 -10.98 15.05 5.79
CA ASN A 59 -10.42 13.94 6.54
C ASN A 59 -9.84 12.84 5.64
N LEU A 60 -10.10 12.92 4.33
CA LEU A 60 -9.52 12.01 3.35
C LEU A 60 -8.17 12.56 2.89
N PRO A 61 -7.20 11.71 2.53
CA PRO A 61 -5.88 12.14 2.06
C PRO A 61 -5.93 12.75 0.64
N MET A 62 -7.01 13.50 0.32
CA MET A 62 -7.20 14.13 -1.00
C MET A 62 -6.16 15.19 -1.30
N SER A 63 -5.62 15.82 -0.24
CA SER A 63 -4.49 16.74 -0.37
C SER A 63 -3.26 16.08 -0.98
N ASN A 64 -3.05 14.79 -0.74
CA ASN A 64 -1.95 14.03 -1.31
C ASN A 64 -2.08 13.85 -2.83
N LEU A 65 -3.32 13.87 -3.36
CA LEU A 65 -3.56 13.80 -4.81
C LEU A 65 -3.30 15.12 -5.54
N ILE A 66 -3.34 16.25 -4.81
CA ILE A 66 -3.22 17.59 -5.36
C ILE A 66 -1.85 18.19 -4.99
N GLY A 67 -1.23 17.69 -3.91
CA GLY A 67 0.03 18.18 -3.39
C GLY A 67 1.24 17.73 -4.19
N PRO A 68 2.36 18.50 -4.12
CA PRO A 68 3.63 18.14 -4.75
C PRO A 68 4.09 16.71 -4.48
N PRO A 69 4.00 16.15 -3.25
CA PRO A 69 4.50 14.82 -2.95
C PRO A 69 3.89 13.68 -3.80
N PHE A 70 2.73 13.90 -4.40
CA PHE A 70 2.11 12.89 -5.28
C PHE A 70 2.67 12.95 -6.71
N TRP A 71 3.01 14.17 -7.17
CA TRP A 71 3.46 14.44 -8.53
C TRP A 71 4.97 14.58 -8.65
N ASP A 72 5.65 14.94 -7.54
CA ASP A 72 7.10 15.01 -7.51
C ASP A 72 7.68 13.60 -7.40
N SER A 73 8.30 13.18 -8.49
CA SER A 73 9.19 12.03 -8.44
C SER A 73 10.47 12.45 -7.73
N ASP A 74 10.87 11.70 -6.71
CA ASP A 74 12.22 11.74 -6.19
C ASP A 74 13.15 11.06 -7.21
N PRO A 75 13.91 11.83 -8.01
CA PRO A 75 14.70 11.25 -9.09
C PRO A 75 15.86 10.41 -8.57
N GLU A 76 16.44 10.78 -7.43
CA GLU A 76 17.56 10.05 -6.84
C GLU A 76 17.09 8.68 -6.34
N ARG A 77 15.99 8.67 -5.60
CA ARG A 77 15.38 7.42 -5.13
C ARG A 77 14.91 6.55 -6.30
N THR A 78 14.32 7.14 -7.34
CA THR A 78 13.86 6.39 -8.52
C THR A 78 15.03 5.76 -9.26
N ALA A 79 16.16 6.46 -9.38
CA ALA A 79 17.38 5.93 -9.98
C ALA A 79 17.97 4.80 -9.13
N SER A 80 18.05 5.00 -7.81
CA SER A 80 18.51 4.00 -6.85
C SER A 80 17.64 2.73 -6.89
N ALA A 81 16.31 2.87 -6.87
CA ALA A 81 15.40 1.73 -6.97
C ALA A 81 15.58 0.94 -8.27
N ARG A 82 15.81 1.63 -9.39
CA ARG A 82 16.09 0.98 -10.68
C ARG A 82 17.40 0.19 -10.63
N THR A 83 18.46 0.79 -10.12
CA THR A 83 19.76 0.13 -9.94
C THR A 83 19.63 -1.09 -9.03
N ALA A 84 18.91 -0.98 -7.94
CA ALA A 84 18.65 -2.06 -7.00
C ALA A 84 17.91 -3.24 -7.66
N VAL A 85 16.86 -2.96 -8.44
CA VAL A 85 16.13 -3.98 -9.20
C VAL A 85 17.03 -4.66 -10.26
N GLU A 86 17.88 -3.89 -10.94
CA GLU A 86 18.83 -4.42 -11.92
C GLU A 86 19.88 -5.32 -11.27
N LEU A 87 20.38 -4.97 -10.07
CA LEU A 87 21.33 -5.79 -9.30
C LEU A 87 20.72 -7.13 -8.87
N VAL A 88 19.48 -7.12 -8.45
CA VAL A 88 18.75 -8.35 -8.08
C VAL A 88 18.55 -9.24 -9.31
N GLY A 89 18.25 -8.67 -10.48
CA GLY A 89 18.06 -9.42 -11.71
C GLY A 89 16.82 -10.33 -11.72
N ARG A 90 16.94 -11.50 -12.35
CA ARG A 90 15.85 -12.48 -12.50
C ARG A 90 16.29 -13.89 -12.13
N GLY A 91 15.30 -14.72 -11.75
CA GLY A 91 15.50 -16.13 -11.44
C GLY A 91 16.00 -16.39 -10.03
N ASN A 92 15.85 -15.42 -9.14
CA ASN A 92 16.30 -15.47 -7.76
C ASN A 92 15.14 -15.60 -6.78
N VAL A 93 15.43 -16.12 -5.60
CA VAL A 93 14.56 -16.05 -4.43
C VAL A 93 14.83 -14.73 -3.72
N VAL A 94 13.83 -13.88 -3.57
CA VAL A 94 14.01 -12.51 -3.07
C VAL A 94 13.04 -12.20 -1.95
N GLU A 95 13.53 -11.69 -0.84
CA GLU A 95 12.72 -11.02 0.15
C GLU A 95 12.65 -9.52 -0.14
N SER A 96 11.43 -9.00 -0.19
CA SER A 96 11.19 -7.58 -0.49
C SER A 96 10.07 -7.01 0.36
N ASP A 97 10.14 -5.71 0.62
CA ASP A 97 8.99 -4.95 1.12
C ASP A 97 8.00 -4.62 -0.02
N VAL A 98 6.83 -4.08 0.37
CA VAL A 98 5.75 -3.74 -0.58
C VAL A 98 6.20 -2.70 -1.61
N GLY A 99 7.15 -1.83 -1.25
CA GLY A 99 7.58 -0.72 -2.09
C GLY A 99 8.20 -1.13 -3.42
N LEU A 100 8.97 -2.25 -3.40
CA LEU A 100 9.73 -2.72 -4.55
C LEU A 100 9.22 -4.04 -5.14
N MET A 101 8.35 -4.74 -4.43
CA MET A 101 7.86 -6.08 -4.79
C MET A 101 7.26 -6.12 -6.20
N ASN A 102 6.51 -5.09 -6.61
CA ASN A 102 5.88 -5.02 -7.93
C ASN A 102 6.87 -4.99 -9.10
N HIS A 103 8.10 -4.52 -8.87
CA HIS A 103 9.14 -4.45 -9.90
C HIS A 103 9.90 -5.77 -10.05
N LEU A 104 9.81 -6.65 -9.07
CA LEU A 104 10.58 -7.90 -9.00
C LEU A 104 9.75 -9.14 -9.33
N VAL A 105 8.40 -9.08 -9.17
CA VAL A 105 7.49 -10.23 -9.27
C VAL A 105 7.52 -10.92 -10.64
N ALA A 106 7.79 -10.20 -11.70
CA ALA A 106 7.73 -10.74 -13.06
C ALA A 106 8.87 -11.71 -13.40
N GLY A 107 9.86 -11.88 -12.53
CA GLY A 107 11.03 -12.68 -12.83
C GLY A 107 11.65 -13.40 -11.65
N ASN A 108 11.10 -13.29 -10.46
CA ASN A 108 11.67 -13.83 -9.23
C ASN A 108 10.60 -14.51 -8.39
N GLU A 109 11.03 -15.39 -7.50
CA GLU A 109 10.22 -15.92 -6.42
C GLU A 109 10.29 -14.96 -5.24
N LEU A 110 9.13 -14.35 -4.88
CA LEU A 110 9.10 -13.26 -3.90
C LEU A 110 8.45 -13.64 -2.60
N TYR A 111 9.08 -13.22 -1.54
CA TYR A 111 8.59 -13.30 -0.18
C TYR A 111 8.56 -11.92 0.46
N TYR A 112 7.60 -11.71 1.34
CA TYR A 112 7.55 -10.48 2.12
C TYR A 112 8.58 -10.56 3.26
N VAL A 113 9.35 -9.50 3.44
CA VAL A 113 10.38 -9.43 4.50
C VAL A 113 9.77 -9.57 5.90
N GLY A 114 10.51 -10.19 6.81
CA GLY A 114 10.17 -10.25 8.24
C GLY A 114 9.53 -11.53 8.71
N SER A 115 9.48 -12.59 7.91
CA SER A 115 9.06 -13.92 8.34
C SER A 115 10.26 -14.86 8.44
N GLU A 116 10.47 -15.44 9.62
CA GLU A 116 11.47 -16.49 9.84
C GLU A 116 11.12 -17.82 9.12
N GLU A 117 9.87 -17.95 8.65
CA GLU A 117 9.39 -19.12 7.90
C GLU A 117 9.71 -19.04 6.40
N ASN A 118 10.19 -17.89 5.92
CA ASN A 118 10.61 -17.73 4.54
C ASN A 118 11.81 -18.63 4.22
N PRO A 119 11.89 -19.17 2.99
CA PRO A 119 13.12 -19.82 2.54
C PRO A 119 14.26 -18.79 2.53
N VAL A 120 15.51 -19.24 2.78
CA VAL A 120 16.66 -18.36 2.75
C VAL A 120 16.78 -17.74 1.34
N PRO A 121 16.66 -16.41 1.20
CA PRO A 121 16.65 -15.78 -0.12
C PRO A 121 18.07 -15.60 -0.68
N ASP A 122 18.16 -15.34 -1.97
CA ASP A 122 19.41 -14.94 -2.63
C ASP A 122 19.70 -13.46 -2.41
N PHE A 123 18.60 -12.67 -2.31
CA PHE A 123 18.65 -11.23 -2.06
C PHE A 123 17.56 -10.78 -1.09
N ILE A 124 17.89 -9.78 -0.28
CA ILE A 124 16.94 -9.01 0.51
C ILE A 124 17.00 -7.57 0.02
N ILE A 125 15.84 -7.00 -0.36
CA ILE A 125 15.74 -5.62 -0.84
C ILE A 125 14.66 -4.87 -0.08
N ILE A 126 15.00 -3.69 0.43
CA ILE A 126 14.08 -2.84 1.19
C ILE A 126 14.12 -1.38 0.73
N ASP A 127 12.98 -0.71 0.89
CA ASP A 127 12.81 0.73 0.74
C ASP A 127 12.48 1.35 2.10
N GLN A 128 13.46 1.96 2.73
CA GLN A 128 13.32 2.60 4.05
C GLN A 128 12.21 3.65 4.09
N ASN A 129 11.98 4.35 2.98
CA ASN A 129 11.08 5.49 2.95
C ASN A 129 9.64 5.12 2.61
N ARG A 130 9.42 3.98 1.93
CA ARG A 130 8.08 3.57 1.45
C ARG A 130 7.72 2.10 1.72
N GLY A 131 8.59 1.36 2.36
CA GLY A 131 8.38 -0.05 2.72
C GLY A 131 7.38 -0.29 3.85
N GLY A 132 6.85 0.77 4.46
CA GLY A 132 5.94 0.67 5.59
C GLY A 132 6.63 0.44 6.94
N TRP A 133 7.93 0.70 7.01
CA TRP A 133 8.72 0.56 8.23
C TRP A 133 8.43 1.69 9.21
N ASN A 134 8.25 1.34 10.48
CA ASN A 134 8.06 2.32 11.56
C ASN A 134 9.38 2.72 12.23
N MET A 135 10.49 2.14 11.78
CA MET A 135 11.84 2.39 12.29
C MET A 135 12.85 2.32 11.14
N GLU A 136 14.00 2.92 11.35
CA GLU A 136 15.13 2.75 10.43
C GLU A 136 15.68 1.33 10.53
N ILE A 137 15.71 0.61 9.41
CA ILE A 137 16.25 -0.73 9.30
C ILE A 137 17.52 -0.67 8.47
N ARG A 138 18.58 -1.30 8.96
CA ARG A 138 19.82 -1.50 8.22
C ARG A 138 19.94 -2.96 7.86
N LEU A 139 20.01 -3.27 6.55
CA LEU A 139 20.11 -4.66 6.10
C LEU A 139 21.34 -5.39 6.63
N ALA A 140 22.44 -4.67 6.88
CA ALA A 140 23.62 -5.23 7.51
C ALA A 140 23.34 -5.88 8.88
N ASP A 141 22.40 -5.33 9.63
CA ASP A 141 22.01 -5.82 10.95
C ASP A 141 20.80 -6.77 10.87
N TYR A 142 19.86 -6.43 9.98
CA TYR A 142 18.59 -7.15 9.84
C TYR A 142 18.74 -8.54 9.19
N ALA A 143 19.50 -8.65 8.09
CA ALA A 143 19.63 -9.88 7.35
C ALA A 143 20.22 -11.04 8.18
N PRO A 144 21.29 -10.83 8.98
CA PRO A 144 21.80 -11.87 9.90
C PRO A 144 20.85 -12.19 11.06
N GLN A 145 19.96 -11.26 11.43
CA GLN A 145 18.99 -11.49 12.50
C GLN A 145 17.87 -12.44 12.06
N ILE A 146 17.39 -12.30 10.82
CA ILE A 146 16.30 -13.14 10.27
C ILE A 146 16.83 -14.46 9.72
N HIS A 147 18.04 -14.44 9.14
CA HIS A 147 18.70 -15.62 8.56
C HIS A 147 20.10 -15.81 9.18
N PRO A 148 20.18 -16.26 10.46
CA PRO A 148 21.42 -16.25 11.25
C PRO A 148 22.52 -17.20 10.72
N ASP A 149 22.14 -18.25 9.98
CA ASP A 149 23.06 -19.24 9.45
C ASP A 149 23.59 -18.89 8.06
N THR A 150 23.44 -17.63 7.65
CA THR A 150 23.76 -17.16 6.28
C THR A 150 24.64 -15.91 6.34
N GLU A 151 25.65 -15.88 5.50
CA GLU A 151 26.49 -14.68 5.34
C GLU A 151 25.85 -13.72 4.32
N TRP A 152 25.85 -12.43 4.68
CA TRP A 152 25.22 -11.37 3.90
C TRP A 152 26.19 -10.25 3.59
N ARG A 153 26.10 -9.72 2.38
CA ARG A 153 26.84 -8.53 1.95
C ARG A 153 25.87 -7.50 1.40
N VAL A 154 25.87 -6.30 2.00
CA VAL A 154 25.17 -5.16 1.43
C VAL A 154 25.90 -4.71 0.17
N ILE A 155 25.21 -4.75 -0.97
CA ILE A 155 25.76 -4.43 -2.30
C ILE A 155 25.22 -3.11 -2.84
N HIS A 156 24.18 -2.55 -2.20
CA HIS A 156 23.58 -1.26 -2.53
C HIS A 156 22.98 -0.63 -1.28
N ASP A 157 23.24 0.66 -1.06
CA ASP A 157 22.66 1.46 0.04
C ASP A 157 22.69 2.94 -0.37
N GLU A 158 21.65 3.36 -1.12
CA GLU A 158 21.54 4.71 -1.64
C GLU A 158 20.08 5.19 -1.62
N ALA A 159 19.87 6.46 -1.28
CA ALA A 159 18.56 7.13 -1.28
C ALA A 159 17.45 6.35 -0.54
N GLY A 160 17.81 5.63 0.53
CA GLY A 160 16.92 4.80 1.33
C GLY A 160 16.58 3.44 0.73
N ILE A 161 17.18 3.06 -0.38
CA ILE A 161 17.06 1.72 -0.96
C ILE A 161 18.29 0.91 -0.58
N GLN A 162 18.07 -0.27 0.01
CA GLN A 162 19.14 -1.19 0.38
C GLN A 162 18.95 -2.55 -0.26
N VAL A 163 20.05 -3.16 -0.69
CA VAL A 163 20.10 -4.54 -1.20
C VAL A 163 21.21 -5.29 -0.48
N ALA A 164 20.86 -6.42 0.12
CA ALA A 164 21.79 -7.41 0.64
C ALA A 164 21.76 -8.66 -0.24
N GLN A 165 22.91 -9.19 -0.54
CA GLN A 165 23.13 -10.41 -1.29
C GLN A 165 23.67 -11.49 -0.38
N ARG A 166 23.18 -12.70 -0.50
CA ARG A 166 23.74 -13.89 0.12
C ARG A 166 25.12 -14.18 -0.48
N VAL A 167 26.10 -14.48 0.38
CA VAL A 167 27.49 -14.79 -0.01
C VAL A 167 27.71 -16.31 -0.07
#